data_234ba106a65e6b35fa1401800bc4239f
#
_entry.id   234ba106a65e6b35fa1401800bc4239f
#
_cell.length_a   1.000
_cell.length_b   1.000
_cell.length_c   1.000
_cell.angle_alpha   90.00
_cell.angle_beta   90.00
_cell.angle_gamma   90.00
#
_symmetry.space_group_name_H-M   'P 1'
#
loop_
_entity.id
_entity.type
_entity.pdbx_description
1 polymer ?
#
loop_
_entity_poly.entity_id
_entity_poly.type
_entity_poly.pdbx_seq_one_letter_code
_entity_poly.pdbx_strand_id
1 'polypeptide(L)'
;MANTTSAKKATRKIARRTIVNKSRRTQMRGAVCTVEEAIKSGDREAALKAMRKAEPELMKAAQRNITHKNLASRKVSRLTQSIAKLAK
;
A
#
# COMPACT_ATOMS: atom_id res chain seq x y z
N MET A 1 -18.22 -14.97 28.29
CA MET A 1 -18.44 -15.70 27.03
C MET A 1 -19.06 -14.82 25.98
N ALA A 2 -18.60 -14.99 24.74
CA ALA A 2 -18.89 -14.07 23.64
C ALA A 2 -20.22 -14.33 22.94
N ASN A 3 -21.26 -14.70 23.67
CA ASN A 3 -22.58 -15.01 23.10
C ASN A 3 -23.63 -13.92 23.29
N THR A 4 -23.20 -12.73 23.71
CA THR A 4 -24.11 -11.60 23.83
C THR A 4 -24.31 -10.95 22.45
N THR A 5 -25.44 -10.29 22.25
CA THR A 5 -25.73 -9.54 21.01
C THR A 5 -24.63 -8.54 20.70
N SER A 6 -24.11 -7.83 21.70
CA SER A 6 -23.01 -6.87 21.57
C SER A 6 -21.73 -7.52 21.07
N ALA A 7 -21.37 -8.69 21.65
CA ALA A 7 -20.17 -9.42 21.26
C ALA A 7 -20.26 -9.96 19.83
N LYS A 8 -21.43 -10.46 19.44
CA LYS A 8 -21.68 -10.90 18.05
C LYS A 8 -21.58 -9.75 17.06
N LYS A 9 -22.10 -8.59 17.41
CA LYS A 9 -22.02 -7.38 16.59
C LYS A 9 -20.57 -6.93 16.43
N ALA A 10 -19.79 -6.93 17.52
CA ALA A 10 -18.37 -6.58 17.51
C ALA A 10 -17.58 -7.53 16.63
N THR A 11 -17.82 -8.83 16.72
CA THR A 11 -17.17 -9.86 15.89
C THR A 11 -17.43 -9.60 14.41
N ARG A 12 -18.67 -9.31 14.02
CA ARG A 12 -19.00 -8.98 12.62
C ARG A 12 -18.32 -7.72 12.14
N LYS A 13 -18.25 -6.70 12.99
CA LYS A 13 -17.57 -5.44 12.68
C LYS A 13 -16.07 -5.66 12.44
N ILE A 14 -15.43 -6.44 13.30
CA ILE A 14 -14.02 -6.80 13.17
C ILE A 14 -13.77 -7.56 11.87
N ALA A 15 -14.62 -8.55 11.56
CA ALA A 15 -14.52 -9.33 10.33
C ALA A 15 -14.60 -8.43 9.08
N ARG A 16 -15.53 -7.47 9.04
CA ARG A 16 -15.66 -6.53 7.92
C ARG A 16 -14.41 -5.64 7.78
N ARG A 17 -13.90 -5.12 8.90
CA ARG A 17 -12.67 -4.32 8.89
C ARG A 17 -11.48 -5.10 8.38
N THR A 18 -11.36 -6.37 8.77
CA THR A 18 -10.28 -7.25 8.32
C THR A 18 -10.33 -7.44 6.81
N ILE A 19 -11.51 -7.67 6.23
CA ILE A 19 -11.69 -7.83 4.79
C ILE A 19 -11.30 -6.55 4.05
N VAL A 20 -11.78 -5.40 4.51
CA VAL A 20 -11.49 -4.10 3.90
C VAL A 20 -9.99 -3.79 3.98
N ASN A 21 -9.37 -4.00 5.14
CA ASN A 21 -7.94 -3.75 5.33
C ASN A 21 -7.07 -4.67 4.47
N LYS A 22 -7.47 -5.93 4.35
CA LYS A 22 -6.79 -6.90 3.48
C LYS A 22 -6.83 -6.44 2.02
N SER A 23 -7.99 -5.99 1.55
CA SER A 23 -8.16 -5.46 0.21
C SER A 23 -7.25 -4.24 -0.02
N ARG A 24 -7.20 -3.31 0.93
CA ARG A 24 -6.35 -2.12 0.86
C ARG A 24 -4.87 -2.46 0.83
N ARG A 25 -4.44 -3.44 1.63
CA ARG A 25 -3.06 -3.92 1.62
C ARG A 25 -2.69 -4.54 0.28
N THR A 26 -3.60 -5.31 -0.31
CA THR A 26 -3.40 -5.92 -1.61
C THR A 26 -3.25 -4.85 -2.70
N GLN A 27 -4.08 -3.81 -2.68
CA GLN A 27 -3.97 -2.68 -3.60
C GLN A 27 -2.64 -1.95 -3.47
N MET A 28 -2.21 -1.70 -2.23
CA MET A 28 -0.93 -1.05 -1.94
C MET A 28 0.24 -1.88 -2.46
N ARG A 29 0.25 -3.19 -2.17
CA ARG A 29 1.30 -4.10 -2.63
C ARG A 29 1.32 -4.21 -4.16
N GLY A 30 0.15 -4.28 -4.77
CA GLY A 30 0.02 -4.31 -6.23
C GLY A 30 0.61 -3.07 -6.88
N ALA A 31 0.33 -1.89 -6.32
CA ALA A 31 0.87 -0.63 -6.82
C ALA A 31 2.41 -0.60 -6.71
N VAL A 32 2.95 -1.04 -5.57
CA VAL A 32 4.41 -1.13 -5.34
C VAL A 32 5.05 -2.13 -6.31
N CYS A 33 4.43 -3.30 -6.50
CA CYS A 33 4.92 -4.31 -7.46
C CYS A 33 5.00 -3.76 -8.87
N THR A 34 4.00 -2.99 -9.30
CA THR A 34 3.97 -2.36 -10.63
C THR A 34 5.18 -1.42 -10.82
N VAL A 35 5.49 -0.62 -9.78
CA VAL A 35 6.66 0.26 -9.82
C VAL A 35 7.94 -0.54 -9.90
N GLU A 36 8.07 -1.58 -9.08
CA GLU A 36 9.26 -2.44 -9.04
C GLU A 36 9.49 -3.15 -10.38
N GLU A 37 8.42 -3.64 -11.01
CA GLU A 37 8.50 -4.28 -12.33
C GLU A 37 8.97 -3.29 -13.40
N ALA A 38 8.46 -2.06 -13.38
CA ALA A 38 8.87 -1.01 -14.29
C ALA A 38 10.35 -0.66 -14.10
N ILE A 39 10.82 -0.62 -12.86
CA ILE A 39 12.23 -0.38 -12.54
C ILE A 39 13.11 -1.51 -13.08
N LYS A 40 12.69 -2.76 -12.91
CA LYS A 40 13.41 -3.93 -13.41
C LYS A 40 13.51 -3.92 -14.93
N SER A 41 12.47 -3.48 -15.61
CA SER A 41 12.46 -3.37 -17.08
C SER A 41 13.31 -2.21 -17.61
N GLY A 42 13.70 -1.29 -16.72
CA GLY A 42 14.50 -0.14 -17.09
C GLY A 42 13.70 0.99 -17.74
N ASP A 43 12.38 0.93 -17.72
CA ASP A 43 11.51 1.94 -18.32
C ASP A 43 11.19 3.02 -17.28
N ARG A 44 11.92 4.13 -17.34
CA ARG A 44 11.77 5.26 -16.42
C ARG A 44 10.38 5.90 -16.50
N GLU A 45 9.83 6.06 -17.70
CA GLU A 45 8.52 6.68 -17.89
C GLU A 45 7.42 5.84 -17.27
N ALA A 46 7.45 4.51 -17.50
CA ALA A 46 6.50 3.59 -16.90
C ALA A 46 6.65 3.58 -15.38
N ALA A 47 7.89 3.64 -14.87
CA ALA A 47 8.16 3.70 -13.44
C ALA A 47 7.61 4.99 -12.81
N LEU A 48 7.76 6.13 -13.47
CA LEU A 48 7.22 7.40 -13.00
C LEU A 48 5.70 7.39 -12.96
N LYS A 49 5.07 6.86 -14.01
CA LYS A 49 3.60 6.74 -14.05
C LYS A 49 3.09 5.83 -12.95
N ALA A 50 3.74 4.67 -12.76
CA ALA A 50 3.39 3.73 -11.69
C ALA A 50 3.58 4.38 -10.32
N MET A 51 4.65 5.15 -10.13
CA MET A 51 4.93 5.83 -8.86
C MET A 51 3.87 6.88 -8.52
N ARG A 52 3.37 7.60 -9.52
CA ARG A 52 2.28 8.57 -9.33
C ARG A 52 1.01 7.92 -8.80
N LYS A 53 0.78 6.66 -9.12
CA LYS A 53 -0.34 5.87 -8.57
C LYS A 53 0.00 5.25 -7.23
N ALA A 54 1.23 4.77 -7.05
CA ALA A 54 1.67 4.09 -5.85
C ALA A 54 1.82 5.02 -4.64
N GLU A 55 2.34 6.23 -4.85
CA GLU A 55 2.57 7.18 -3.76
C GLU A 55 1.28 7.51 -3.00
N PRO A 56 0.16 7.92 -3.66
CA PRO A 56 -1.09 8.16 -2.95
C PRO A 56 -1.61 6.93 -2.22
N GLU A 57 -1.45 5.74 -2.78
CA GLU A 57 -1.89 4.49 -2.14
C GLU A 57 -1.10 4.22 -0.85
N LEU A 58 0.21 4.42 -0.87
CA LEU A 58 1.06 4.29 0.31
C LEU A 58 0.70 5.32 1.38
N MET A 59 0.48 6.56 0.99
CA MET A 59 0.10 7.62 1.92
C MET A 59 -1.27 7.39 2.53
N LYS A 60 -2.24 6.93 1.76
CA LYS A 60 -3.57 6.57 2.26
C LYS A 60 -3.49 5.39 3.23
N ALA A 61 -2.67 4.40 2.93
CA ALA A 61 -2.46 3.25 3.82
C ALA A 61 -1.87 3.70 5.16
N ALA A 62 -0.93 4.63 5.16
CA ALA A 62 -0.36 5.20 6.38
C ALA A 62 -1.41 5.98 7.18
N GLN A 63 -2.23 6.79 6.51
CA GLN A 63 -3.32 7.56 7.14
C GLN A 63 -4.34 6.66 7.81
N ARG A 64 -4.63 5.52 7.21
CA ARG A 64 -5.62 4.56 7.71
C ARG A 64 -5.04 3.55 8.70
N ASN A 65 -3.79 3.73 9.08
CA ASN A 65 -3.05 2.82 9.99
C ASN A 65 -2.95 1.37 9.47
N ILE A 66 -3.06 1.18 8.16
CA ILE A 66 -2.84 -0.12 7.53
C ILE A 66 -1.35 -0.45 7.52
N THR A 67 -0.53 0.57 7.32
CA THR A 67 0.91 0.47 7.43
C THR A 67 1.44 1.67 8.25
N HIS A 68 2.61 1.53 8.83
CA HIS A 68 3.20 2.61 9.61
C HIS A 68 3.70 3.71 8.66
N LYS A 69 3.52 4.98 9.06
CA LYS A 69 3.93 6.14 8.24
C LYS A 69 5.41 6.10 7.88
N ASN A 70 6.26 5.60 8.77
CA ASN A 70 7.70 5.50 8.53
C ASN A 70 8.00 4.45 7.45
N LEU A 71 7.26 3.35 7.43
CA LEU A 71 7.39 2.33 6.39
C LEU A 71 6.98 2.89 5.03
N ALA A 72 5.84 3.58 4.97
CA ALA A 72 5.35 4.21 3.75
C ALA A 72 6.35 5.24 3.21
N SER A 73 6.84 6.12 4.07
CA SER A 73 7.83 7.14 3.69
C SER A 73 9.13 6.51 3.18
N ARG A 74 9.60 5.45 3.83
CA ARG A 74 10.79 4.72 3.41
C ARG A 74 10.62 4.08 2.04
N LYS A 75 9.45 3.46 1.80
CA LYS A 75 9.14 2.85 0.50
C LYS A 75 9.11 3.91 -0.60
N VAL A 76 8.42 5.03 -0.38
CA VAL A 76 8.36 6.13 -1.34
C VAL A 76 9.77 6.64 -1.67
N SER A 77 10.58 6.87 -0.63
CA SER A 77 11.95 7.35 -0.79
C SER A 77 12.81 6.38 -1.60
N ARG A 78 12.78 5.10 -1.26
CA ARG A 78 13.57 4.06 -1.95
C ARG A 78 13.16 3.89 -3.42
N LEU A 79 11.85 3.87 -3.67
CA LEU A 79 11.33 3.74 -5.04
C LEU A 79 11.71 4.95 -5.88
N THR A 80 11.59 6.16 -5.32
CA THR A 80 11.97 7.40 -5.99
C THR A 80 13.45 7.42 -6.34
N GLN A 81 14.32 7.00 -5.42
CA GLN A 81 15.75 6.91 -5.64
C GLN A 81 16.09 5.90 -6.74
N SER A 82 15.42 4.75 -6.74
CA SER A 82 15.61 3.72 -7.76
C SER A 82 15.21 4.23 -9.15
N ILE A 83 14.10 4.97 -9.24
CA ILE A 83 13.66 5.60 -10.49
C ILE A 83 14.68 6.66 -10.96
N ALA A 84 15.21 7.45 -10.04
CA ALA A 84 16.23 8.45 -10.36
C ALA A 84 17.48 7.83 -10.97
N LYS A 85 17.85 6.63 -10.53
CA LYS A 85 19.00 5.90 -11.09
C LYS A 85 18.76 5.46 -12.53
N LEU A 86 17.52 5.31 -12.95
CA LEU A 86 17.16 4.97 -14.32
C LEU A 86 17.32 6.18 -15.28
N ALA A 87 17.51 7.37 -14.74
CA ALA A 87 17.64 8.59 -15.51
C ALA A 87 18.96 8.68 -16.31
N LYS A 88 19.82 7.71 -16.12
CA LYS A 88 21.08 7.61 -16.84
C LYS A 88 20.92 6.66 -18.02
#